data_574d2eea1af118e169d711855c44cf7f
#
_entry.id   574d2eea1af118e169d711855c44cf7f
#
_cell.length_a   1.000
_cell.length_b   1.000
_cell.length_c   1.000
_cell.angle_alpha   90.00
_cell.angle_beta   90.00
_cell.angle_gamma   90.00
#
_symmetry.space_group_name_H-M   'P 1'
#
loop_
_entity.id
_entity.type
_entity.pdbx_description
1 polymer ?
#
loop_
_entity_poly.entity_id
_entity_poly.type
_entity_poly.pdbx_seq_one_letter_code
_entity_poly.pdbx_strand_id
1 'polypeptide(L)'
;MSPYLHFGQISPLYIALKVLKSDSPGKAAYLEELIVRRELSHNFVFYNHKYDRFDFLPHWARNTLTFHSRDKREYVYSLKEFENAETHDVYWNAAQMEMVITGKMHGYMRMYWCKKILEWSKNPKEGYRIALYLNNKYELDGRDPNGFAGVAWCFGKHDRAWGERTIFGKIRYMNDAGLKRKFDPERYVEKVNQMGKGVLG
;
A
#
# COMPACT_ATOMS: atom_id res chain seq x y z
N MET A 1 -11.55 -2.77 -9.75
CA MET A 1 -12.90 -2.38 -9.24
C MET A 1 -12.81 -1.18 -8.28
N SER A 2 -11.75 -1.01 -7.46
CA SER A 2 -11.71 0.03 -6.42
C SER A 2 -11.93 1.47 -6.94
N PRO A 3 -11.39 1.93 -8.09
CA PRO A 3 -11.73 3.26 -8.59
C PRO A 3 -13.24 3.45 -8.88
N TYR A 4 -13.88 2.45 -9.45
CA TYR A 4 -15.32 2.51 -9.76
C TYR A 4 -16.19 2.55 -8.49
N LEU A 5 -15.75 1.87 -7.44
CA LEU A 5 -16.39 1.92 -6.12
C LEU A 5 -16.15 3.27 -5.45
N HIS A 6 -14.92 3.80 -5.54
CA HIS A 6 -14.55 5.10 -4.98
C HIS A 6 -15.39 6.24 -5.55
N PHE A 7 -15.56 6.26 -6.87
CA PHE A 7 -16.36 7.29 -7.56
C PHE A 7 -17.88 6.99 -7.61
N GLY A 8 -18.33 5.93 -6.95
CA GLY A 8 -19.76 5.58 -6.91
C GLY A 8 -20.34 5.13 -8.27
N GLN A 9 -19.50 4.75 -9.22
CA GLN A 9 -19.92 4.31 -10.55
C GLN A 9 -20.57 2.93 -10.54
N ILE A 10 -20.32 2.15 -9.49
CA ILE A 10 -20.94 0.84 -9.26
C ILE A 10 -21.22 0.61 -7.78
N SER A 11 -22.38 0.05 -7.48
CA SER A 11 -22.77 -0.27 -6.10
C SER A 11 -22.02 -1.50 -5.58
N PRO A 12 -21.44 -1.46 -4.37
CA PRO A 12 -20.84 -2.62 -3.73
C PRO A 12 -21.89 -3.73 -3.49
N LEU A 13 -23.14 -3.38 -3.19
CA LEU A 13 -24.24 -4.33 -3.05
C LEU A 13 -24.52 -5.05 -4.36
N TYR A 14 -24.57 -4.32 -5.48
CA TYR A 14 -24.76 -4.94 -6.80
C TYR A 14 -23.66 -5.95 -7.12
N ILE A 15 -22.40 -5.59 -6.86
CA ILE A 15 -21.26 -6.50 -7.05
C ILE A 15 -21.40 -7.73 -6.16
N ALA A 16 -21.70 -7.55 -4.86
CA ALA A 16 -21.86 -8.63 -3.91
C ALA A 16 -22.93 -9.64 -4.36
N LEU A 17 -24.10 -9.14 -4.79
CA LEU A 17 -25.18 -9.98 -5.30
C LEU A 17 -24.82 -10.75 -6.57
N LYS A 18 -24.01 -10.14 -7.46
CA LYS A 18 -23.49 -10.84 -8.67
C LYS A 18 -22.46 -11.91 -8.28
N VAL A 19 -21.55 -11.61 -7.37
CA VAL A 19 -20.52 -12.56 -6.91
C VAL A 19 -21.15 -13.73 -6.15
N LEU A 20 -22.19 -13.49 -5.35
CA LEU A 20 -22.94 -14.57 -4.66
C LEU A 20 -23.53 -15.60 -5.62
N LYS A 21 -23.91 -15.18 -6.82
CA LYS A 21 -24.48 -16.05 -7.87
C LYS A 21 -23.42 -16.79 -8.69
N SER A 22 -22.12 -16.49 -8.51
CA SER A 22 -21.04 -17.15 -9.25
C SER A 22 -20.59 -18.43 -8.56
N ASP A 23 -20.04 -19.37 -9.32
CA ASP A 23 -19.42 -20.60 -8.82
C ASP A 23 -17.90 -20.49 -8.70
N SER A 24 -17.37 -19.25 -8.70
CA SER A 24 -15.94 -18.99 -8.58
C SER A 24 -15.36 -19.46 -7.24
N PRO A 25 -14.23 -20.17 -7.23
CA PRO A 25 -13.58 -20.58 -5.98
C PRO A 25 -13.08 -19.39 -5.15
N GLY A 26 -12.89 -18.22 -5.78
CA GLY A 26 -12.49 -16.97 -5.10
C GLY A 26 -13.64 -16.18 -4.50
N LYS A 27 -14.90 -16.63 -4.62
CA LYS A 27 -16.11 -15.92 -4.17
C LYS A 27 -16.03 -15.45 -2.71
N ALA A 28 -15.72 -16.36 -1.80
CA ALA A 28 -15.69 -16.04 -0.36
C ALA A 28 -14.61 -15.00 -0.03
N ALA A 29 -13.41 -15.17 -0.59
CA ALA A 29 -12.31 -14.23 -0.38
C ALA A 29 -12.63 -12.84 -0.96
N TYR A 30 -13.27 -12.79 -2.14
CA TYR A 30 -13.64 -11.51 -2.75
C TYR A 30 -14.73 -10.78 -1.93
N LEU A 31 -15.73 -11.51 -1.41
CA LEU A 31 -16.77 -10.93 -0.56
C LEU A 31 -16.22 -10.45 0.79
N GLU A 32 -15.25 -11.18 1.36
CA GLU A 32 -14.53 -10.73 2.56
C GLU A 32 -13.86 -9.35 2.31
N GLU A 33 -13.16 -9.19 1.20
CA GLU A 33 -12.51 -7.91 0.85
C GLU A 33 -13.53 -6.80 0.55
N LEU A 34 -14.57 -7.11 -0.23
CA LEU A 34 -15.57 -6.14 -0.66
C LEU A 34 -16.46 -5.65 0.49
N ILE A 35 -16.86 -6.53 1.40
CA ILE A 35 -17.78 -6.23 2.48
C ILE A 35 -17.00 -5.95 3.76
N VAL A 36 -16.33 -6.96 4.33
CA VAL A 36 -15.74 -6.85 5.67
C VAL A 36 -14.58 -5.86 5.70
N ARG A 37 -13.59 -6.03 4.82
CA ARG A 37 -12.39 -5.16 4.83
C ARG A 37 -12.74 -3.72 4.45
N ARG A 38 -13.61 -3.56 3.48
CA ARG A 38 -14.08 -2.23 3.07
C ARG A 38 -14.84 -1.53 4.20
N GLU A 39 -15.79 -2.17 4.85
CA GLU A 39 -16.53 -1.56 5.96
C GLU A 39 -15.64 -1.25 7.17
N LEU A 40 -14.69 -2.11 7.50
CA LEU A 40 -13.69 -1.82 8.53
C LEU A 40 -12.85 -0.57 8.19
N SER A 41 -12.53 -0.36 6.92
CA SER A 41 -11.80 0.83 6.47
C SER A 41 -12.66 2.10 6.57
N HIS A 42 -13.94 2.02 6.20
CA HIS A 42 -14.90 3.12 6.36
C HIS A 42 -15.09 3.47 7.84
N ASN A 43 -15.30 2.47 8.71
CA ASN A 43 -15.39 2.67 10.15
C ASN A 43 -14.11 3.29 10.72
N PHE A 44 -12.94 2.83 10.26
CA PHE A 44 -11.66 3.40 10.68
C PHE A 44 -11.59 4.91 10.40
N VAL A 45 -11.96 5.33 9.20
CA VAL A 45 -11.92 6.75 8.82
C VAL A 45 -13.03 7.55 9.52
N PHE A 46 -14.25 7.01 9.57
CA PHE A 46 -15.42 7.69 10.13
C PHE A 46 -15.28 7.99 11.64
N TYR A 47 -14.79 7.01 12.40
CA TYR A 47 -14.67 7.14 13.85
C TYR A 47 -13.36 7.74 14.34
N ASN A 48 -12.39 8.04 13.45
CA ASN A 48 -11.08 8.54 13.84
C ASN A 48 -10.68 9.79 13.06
N HIS A 49 -10.95 10.96 13.59
CA HIS A 49 -10.63 12.25 12.95
C HIS A 49 -9.15 12.48 12.60
N LYS A 50 -8.25 11.64 13.10
CA LYS A 50 -6.80 11.70 12.83
C LYS A 50 -6.30 10.46 12.06
N TYR A 51 -7.19 9.84 11.29
CA TYR A 51 -6.92 8.60 10.54
C TYR A 51 -5.74 8.72 9.57
N ASP A 52 -5.43 9.92 9.11
CA ASP A 52 -4.36 10.27 8.19
C ASP A 52 -3.01 10.56 8.87
N ARG A 53 -2.93 10.43 10.22
CA ARG A 53 -1.73 10.79 10.98
C ARG A 53 -1.03 9.56 11.54
N PHE A 54 0.31 9.59 11.49
CA PHE A 54 1.17 8.59 12.13
C PHE A 54 0.84 8.39 13.63
N ASP A 55 0.54 9.48 14.32
CA ASP A 55 0.24 9.46 15.76
C ASP A 55 -1.05 8.68 16.12
N PHE A 56 -1.83 8.31 15.11
CA PHE A 56 -3.07 7.52 15.28
C PHE A 56 -2.89 6.01 15.07
N LEU A 57 -1.69 5.57 14.74
CA LEU A 57 -1.36 4.14 14.71
C LEU A 57 -1.50 3.53 16.12
N PRO A 58 -1.73 2.22 16.24
CA PRO A 58 -1.79 1.53 17.53
C PRO A 58 -0.55 1.82 18.37
N HIS A 59 -0.73 1.94 19.67
CA HIS A 59 0.34 2.29 20.61
C HIS A 59 1.57 1.38 20.46
N TRP A 60 1.37 0.07 20.35
CA TRP A 60 2.45 -0.91 20.17
C TRP A 60 3.26 -0.65 18.88
N ALA A 61 2.57 -0.32 17.78
CA ALA A 61 3.21 -0.05 16.50
C ALA A 61 4.00 1.27 16.53
N ARG A 62 3.44 2.33 17.11
CA ARG A 62 4.15 3.60 17.30
C ARG A 62 5.39 3.45 18.17
N ASN A 63 5.27 2.74 19.28
CA ASN A 63 6.38 2.56 20.21
C ASN A 63 7.54 1.84 19.53
N THR A 64 7.29 0.70 18.86
CA THR A 64 8.34 -0.03 18.18
C THR A 64 8.97 0.79 17.05
N LEU A 65 8.17 1.48 16.23
CA LEU A 65 8.69 2.34 15.14
C LEU A 65 9.47 3.55 15.67
N THR A 66 9.04 4.15 16.79
CA THR A 66 9.75 5.27 17.42
C THR A 66 11.08 4.81 18.02
N PHE A 67 11.11 3.65 18.67
CA PHE A 67 12.34 3.05 19.21
C PHE A 67 13.36 2.82 18.09
N HIS A 68 12.93 2.26 16.96
CA HIS A 68 13.77 1.98 15.80
C HIS A 68 13.94 3.18 14.84
N SER A 69 13.48 4.37 15.20
CA SER A 69 13.54 5.55 14.32
C SER A 69 14.97 6.01 14.00
N ARG A 70 15.92 5.70 14.91
CA ARG A 70 17.34 6.06 14.80
C ARG A 70 18.21 4.94 14.23
N ASP A 71 17.64 3.80 13.90
CA ASP A 71 18.37 2.71 13.29
C ASP A 71 19.01 3.16 11.98
N LYS A 72 20.25 2.70 11.75
CA LYS A 72 20.96 3.01 10.50
C LYS A 72 20.21 2.42 9.31
N ARG A 73 19.97 3.24 8.32
CA ARG A 73 19.39 2.85 7.03
C ARG A 73 20.50 2.76 5.99
N GLU A 74 20.44 1.74 5.16
CA GLU A 74 21.37 1.57 4.05
C GLU A 74 21.12 2.61 2.97
N TYR A 75 19.83 2.87 2.68
CA TYR A 75 19.38 3.88 1.72
C TYR A 75 18.40 4.84 2.39
N VAL A 76 18.44 6.09 1.99
CA VAL A 76 17.48 7.11 2.39
C VAL A 76 17.13 7.95 1.17
N TYR A 77 15.84 8.01 0.83
CA TYR A 77 15.35 8.80 -0.30
C TYR A 77 14.43 9.93 0.15
N SER A 78 14.51 11.04 -0.55
CA SER A 78 13.61 12.17 -0.42
C SER A 78 12.24 11.87 -1.08
N LEU A 79 11.22 12.67 -0.76
CA LEU A 79 9.93 12.59 -1.44
C LEU A 79 10.07 12.67 -2.98
N LYS A 80 10.96 13.54 -3.48
CA LYS A 80 11.17 13.75 -4.92
C LYS A 80 11.77 12.50 -5.59
N GLU A 81 12.75 11.86 -4.96
CA GLU A 81 13.35 10.62 -5.48
C GLU A 81 12.33 9.46 -5.48
N PHE A 82 11.52 9.33 -4.43
CA PHE A 82 10.41 8.36 -4.43
C PHE A 82 9.40 8.68 -5.54
N GLU A 83 9.00 9.93 -5.68
CA GLU A 83 8.00 10.35 -6.65
C GLU A 83 8.45 10.08 -8.10
N ASN A 84 9.73 10.31 -8.38
CA ASN A 84 10.36 10.10 -9.68
C ASN A 84 10.77 8.64 -9.95
N ALA A 85 10.53 7.71 -9.01
CA ALA A 85 10.97 6.32 -9.11
C ALA A 85 12.51 6.18 -9.26
N GLU A 86 13.28 6.99 -8.54
CA GLU A 86 14.74 7.06 -8.58
C GLU A 86 15.39 6.29 -7.42
N THR A 87 14.84 5.12 -7.05
CA THR A 87 15.46 4.26 -6.04
C THR A 87 16.38 3.21 -6.67
N HIS A 88 17.16 2.51 -5.85
CA HIS A 88 18.00 1.39 -6.31
C HIS A 88 17.19 0.13 -6.67
N ASP A 89 15.93 0.04 -6.26
CA ASP A 89 15.08 -1.15 -6.40
C ASP A 89 14.19 -1.06 -7.63
N VAL A 90 14.52 -1.82 -8.65
CA VAL A 90 13.79 -1.83 -9.94
C VAL A 90 12.34 -2.25 -9.81
N TYR A 91 12.01 -3.14 -8.84
CA TYR A 91 10.63 -3.58 -8.60
C TYR A 91 9.79 -2.48 -7.95
N TRP A 92 10.40 -1.76 -7.01
CA TRP A 92 9.77 -0.62 -6.38
C TRP A 92 9.53 0.51 -7.39
N ASN A 93 10.54 0.82 -8.20
CA ASN A 93 10.44 1.84 -9.24
C ASN A 93 9.35 1.49 -10.26
N ALA A 94 9.25 0.23 -10.67
CA ALA A 94 8.17 -0.22 -11.55
C ALA A 94 6.79 -0.04 -10.90
N ALA A 95 6.64 -0.34 -9.60
CA ALA A 95 5.38 -0.14 -8.90
C ALA A 95 4.97 1.34 -8.83
N GLN A 96 5.92 2.23 -8.56
CA GLN A 96 5.71 3.68 -8.58
C GLN A 96 5.29 4.15 -9.98
N MET A 97 5.97 3.68 -11.03
CA MET A 97 5.66 4.03 -12.41
C MET A 97 4.30 3.46 -12.88
N GLU A 98 3.93 2.23 -12.51
CA GLU A 98 2.59 1.69 -12.79
C GLU A 98 1.51 2.63 -12.23
N MET A 99 1.69 3.07 -10.98
CA MET A 99 0.75 3.99 -10.33
C MET A 99 0.68 5.34 -11.05
N VAL A 100 1.81 5.92 -11.43
CA VAL A 100 1.85 7.22 -12.14
C VAL A 100 1.21 7.13 -13.52
N ILE A 101 1.47 6.06 -14.28
CA ILE A 101 0.99 5.89 -15.66
C ILE A 101 -0.50 5.52 -15.69
N THR A 102 -0.94 4.62 -14.79
CA THR A 102 -2.27 4.00 -14.88
C THR A 102 -3.25 4.48 -13.80
N GLY A 103 -2.76 5.20 -12.79
CA GLY A 103 -3.55 5.51 -11.59
C GLY A 103 -3.86 4.29 -10.72
N LYS A 104 -3.11 3.19 -10.90
CA LYS A 104 -3.36 1.93 -10.21
C LYS A 104 -2.06 1.16 -10.00
N MET A 105 -1.96 0.46 -8.88
CA MET A 105 -0.85 -0.43 -8.57
C MET A 105 -1.38 -1.82 -8.22
N HIS A 106 -0.67 -2.87 -8.66
CA HIS A 106 -0.99 -4.25 -8.26
C HIS A 106 -1.02 -4.38 -6.73
N GLY A 107 -2.07 -4.98 -6.18
CA GLY A 107 -2.32 -4.97 -4.72
C GLY A 107 -1.17 -5.49 -3.86
N TYR A 108 -0.46 -6.56 -4.30
CA TYR A 108 0.70 -7.06 -3.59
C TYR A 108 1.91 -6.11 -3.68
N MET A 109 2.09 -5.45 -4.82
CA MET A 109 3.12 -4.42 -5.00
C MET A 109 2.84 -3.20 -4.16
N ARG A 110 1.58 -2.80 -3.95
CA ARG A 110 1.22 -1.68 -3.06
C ARG A 110 1.71 -1.90 -1.62
N MET A 111 1.63 -3.14 -1.12
CA MET A 111 2.20 -3.48 0.20
C MET A 111 3.73 -3.39 0.21
N TYR A 112 4.39 -3.98 -0.80
CA TYR A 112 5.85 -3.93 -0.94
C TYR A 112 6.34 -2.48 -1.03
N TRP A 113 5.75 -1.70 -1.91
CA TRP A 113 6.01 -0.29 -2.13
C TRP A 113 5.93 0.52 -0.82
N CYS A 114 4.85 0.37 -0.07
CA CYS A 114 4.65 1.09 1.18
C CYS A 114 5.63 0.66 2.28
N LYS A 115 5.95 -0.64 2.37
CA LYS A 115 6.97 -1.17 3.30
C LYS A 115 8.36 -0.65 3.00
N LYS A 116 8.71 -0.50 1.72
CA LYS A 116 10.00 0.04 1.30
C LYS A 116 10.10 1.55 1.54
N ILE A 117 9.01 2.30 1.44
CA ILE A 117 8.98 3.70 1.88
C ILE A 117 9.28 3.80 3.39
N LEU A 118 8.70 2.93 4.23
CA LEU A 118 9.07 2.89 5.66
C LEU A 118 10.56 2.60 5.86
N GLU A 119 11.11 1.64 5.10
CA GLU A 119 12.51 1.22 5.20
C GLU A 119 13.47 2.33 4.81
N TRP A 120 13.18 3.07 3.74
CA TRP A 120 14.09 4.01 3.09
C TRP A 120 13.78 5.49 3.35
N SER A 121 12.84 5.80 4.22
CA SER A 121 12.60 7.18 4.67
C SER A 121 13.47 7.52 5.87
N LYS A 122 13.80 8.80 6.05
CA LYS A 122 14.62 9.30 7.16
C LYS A 122 14.13 8.83 8.54
N ASN A 123 12.83 8.73 8.71
CA ASN A 123 12.18 8.21 9.91
C ASN A 123 10.76 7.69 9.59
N PRO A 124 10.14 6.89 10.48
CA PRO A 124 8.82 6.31 10.21
C PRO A 124 7.69 7.31 9.99
N LYS A 125 7.72 8.46 10.67
CA LYS A 125 6.69 9.50 10.54
C LYS A 125 6.74 10.15 9.15
N GLU A 126 7.94 10.42 8.66
CA GLU A 126 8.14 10.92 7.29
C GLU A 126 7.72 9.87 6.25
N GLY A 127 8.11 8.61 6.44
CA GLY A 127 7.69 7.51 5.57
C GLY A 127 6.17 7.38 5.48
N TYR A 128 5.47 7.49 6.60
CA TYR A 128 4.01 7.48 6.64
C TYR A 128 3.41 8.63 5.80
N ARG A 129 3.93 9.85 5.97
CA ARG A 129 3.51 11.04 5.22
C ARG A 129 3.77 10.89 3.73
N ILE A 130 4.95 10.40 3.34
CA ILE A 130 5.31 10.17 1.93
C ILE A 130 4.37 9.14 1.30
N ALA A 131 4.14 8.01 1.97
CA ALA A 131 3.26 6.96 1.47
C ALA A 131 1.82 7.46 1.25
N LEU A 132 1.27 8.20 2.21
CA LEU A 132 -0.06 8.81 2.06
C LEU A 132 -0.10 9.83 0.93
N TYR A 133 0.90 10.70 0.84
CA TYR A 133 0.97 11.74 -0.19
C TYR A 133 0.96 11.12 -1.59
N LEU A 134 1.86 10.16 -1.86
CA LEU A 134 1.99 9.53 -3.17
C LEU A 134 0.74 8.69 -3.52
N ASN A 135 0.22 7.92 -2.57
CA ASN A 135 -1.03 7.18 -2.76
C ASN A 135 -2.18 8.12 -3.14
N ASN A 136 -2.36 9.21 -2.40
CA ASN A 136 -3.47 10.13 -2.61
C ASN A 136 -3.32 10.99 -3.86
N LYS A 137 -2.10 11.20 -4.32
CA LYS A 137 -1.81 11.98 -5.53
C LYS A 137 -2.03 11.18 -6.81
N TYR A 138 -1.61 9.92 -6.84
CA TYR A 138 -1.50 9.15 -8.08
C TYR A 138 -2.51 8.02 -8.23
N GLU A 139 -2.98 7.40 -7.13
CA GLU A 139 -3.98 6.35 -7.25
C GLU A 139 -5.36 6.94 -7.59
N LEU A 140 -6.06 6.34 -8.56
CA LEU A 140 -7.44 6.71 -8.89
C LEU A 140 -8.40 6.51 -7.71
N ASP A 141 -8.14 5.51 -6.87
CA ASP A 141 -8.80 5.32 -5.58
C ASP A 141 -8.05 5.98 -4.40
N GLY A 142 -7.18 6.94 -4.70
CA GLY A 142 -6.55 7.78 -3.68
C GLY A 142 -7.61 8.54 -2.87
N ARG A 143 -7.34 8.79 -1.59
CA ARG A 143 -8.28 9.41 -0.63
C ARG A 143 -9.51 8.55 -0.28
N ASP A 144 -9.60 7.33 -0.79
CA ASP A 144 -10.58 6.35 -0.34
C ASP A 144 -10.22 5.84 1.09
N PRO A 145 -11.21 5.52 1.95
CA PRO A 145 -10.96 4.88 3.24
C PRO A 145 -10.03 3.67 3.18
N ASN A 146 -10.11 2.86 2.13
CA ASN A 146 -9.22 1.71 1.92
C ASN A 146 -7.77 2.13 1.66
N GLY A 147 -7.54 3.26 0.99
CA GLY A 147 -6.20 3.82 0.80
C GLY A 147 -5.53 4.19 2.12
N PHE A 148 -6.25 4.93 2.97
CA PHE A 148 -5.77 5.28 4.31
C PHE A 148 -5.55 4.05 5.20
N ALA A 149 -6.50 3.12 5.22
CA ALA A 149 -6.38 1.88 5.98
C ALA A 149 -5.21 1.02 5.48
N GLY A 150 -5.01 0.93 4.16
CA GLY A 150 -3.91 0.18 3.55
C GLY A 150 -2.53 0.72 3.90
N VAL A 151 -2.34 2.05 3.84
CA VAL A 151 -1.10 2.67 4.29
C VAL A 151 -0.91 2.45 5.79
N ALA A 152 -1.93 2.72 6.62
CA ALA A 152 -1.85 2.50 8.06
C ALA A 152 -1.53 1.03 8.42
N TRP A 153 -2.06 0.07 7.65
CA TRP A 153 -1.76 -1.35 7.83
C TRP A 153 -0.28 -1.67 7.58
N CYS A 154 0.32 -1.06 6.60
CA CYS A 154 1.77 -1.21 6.38
C CYS A 154 2.61 -0.73 7.56
N PHE A 155 2.08 0.15 8.40
CA PHE A 155 2.71 0.65 9.63
C PHE A 155 2.15 0.02 10.91
N GLY A 156 1.42 -1.11 10.81
CA GLY A 156 0.98 -1.94 11.93
C GLY A 156 -0.47 -1.78 12.37
N LYS A 157 -1.28 -0.92 11.74
CA LYS A 157 -2.72 -0.86 12.01
C LYS A 157 -3.38 -2.16 11.54
N HIS A 158 -4.27 -2.73 12.35
CA HIS A 158 -4.97 -3.98 12.05
C HIS A 158 -4.07 -5.22 11.85
N ASP A 159 -2.79 -5.13 12.26
CA ASP A 159 -1.85 -6.25 12.23
C ASP A 159 -1.43 -6.63 13.66
N ARG A 160 -0.72 -7.72 13.79
CA ARG A 160 -0.10 -8.18 15.04
C ARG A 160 1.38 -7.83 15.09
N ALA A 161 1.98 -7.92 16.26
CA ALA A 161 3.43 -7.84 16.41
C ALA A 161 4.13 -9.08 15.80
N TRP A 162 5.20 -8.84 15.06
CA TRP A 162 6.07 -9.83 14.43
C TRP A 162 7.44 -9.88 15.13
N GLY A 163 8.31 -10.77 14.67
CA GLY A 163 9.70 -10.81 15.14
C GLY A 163 10.40 -9.47 14.91
N GLU A 164 11.06 -8.97 15.95
CA GLU A 164 11.71 -7.66 15.94
C GLU A 164 12.88 -7.60 14.94
N ARG A 165 12.99 -6.51 14.21
CA ARG A 165 14.02 -6.26 13.18
C ARG A 165 14.42 -4.79 13.18
N THR A 166 15.66 -4.53 12.79
CA THR A 166 16.16 -3.18 12.52
C THR A 166 15.19 -2.41 11.61
N ILE A 167 14.98 -1.14 11.89
CA ILE A 167 14.07 -0.20 11.20
C ILE A 167 12.59 -0.52 11.39
N PHE A 168 12.17 -1.77 11.18
CA PHE A 168 10.79 -2.22 11.26
C PHE A 168 10.30 -2.45 12.69
N GLY A 169 11.21 -2.70 13.63
CA GLY A 169 10.83 -3.20 14.95
C GLY A 169 9.95 -4.44 14.81
N LYS A 170 8.79 -4.42 15.44
CA LYS A 170 7.80 -5.52 15.39
C LYS A 170 6.79 -5.40 14.25
N ILE A 171 7.00 -4.49 13.30
CA ILE A 171 6.15 -4.37 12.12
C ILE A 171 6.51 -5.46 11.12
N ARG A 172 5.51 -6.01 10.45
CA ARG A 172 5.69 -7.02 9.40
C ARG A 172 6.63 -6.53 8.31
N TYR A 173 7.68 -7.29 8.05
CA TYR A 173 8.69 -7.00 7.05
C TYR A 173 8.34 -7.60 5.67
N MET A 174 8.77 -6.94 4.60
CA MET A 174 8.72 -7.47 3.23
C MET A 174 10.04 -7.19 2.51
N ASN A 175 10.54 -8.20 1.78
CA ASN A 175 11.73 -8.10 0.94
C ASN A 175 11.48 -8.67 -0.46
N ASP A 176 12.46 -8.47 -1.35
CA ASP A 176 12.47 -8.95 -2.72
C ASP A 176 12.38 -10.48 -2.83
N ALA A 177 13.09 -11.22 -1.97
CA ALA A 177 13.00 -12.67 -1.92
C ALA A 177 11.59 -13.17 -1.59
N GLY A 178 10.87 -12.44 -0.70
CA GLY A 178 9.47 -12.70 -0.39
C GLY A 178 8.55 -12.36 -1.56
N LEU A 179 8.88 -11.31 -2.30
CA LEU A 179 8.18 -10.89 -3.51
C LEU A 179 8.25 -11.97 -4.59
N LYS A 180 9.48 -12.43 -4.92
CA LYS A 180 9.76 -13.48 -5.93
C LYS A 180 9.06 -14.81 -5.65
N ARG A 181 8.79 -15.13 -4.39
CA ARG A 181 8.02 -16.34 -4.04
C ARG A 181 6.52 -16.23 -4.30
N LYS A 182 5.99 -15.02 -4.50
CA LYS A 182 4.55 -14.77 -4.64
C LYS A 182 4.12 -14.54 -6.09
N PHE A 183 4.98 -13.98 -6.90
CA PHE A 183 4.74 -13.76 -8.32
C PHE A 183 6.08 -13.47 -9.03
N ASP A 184 6.04 -13.32 -10.35
CA ASP A 184 7.19 -13.00 -11.20
C ASP A 184 7.37 -11.47 -11.28
N PRO A 185 8.27 -10.86 -10.48
CA PRO A 185 8.47 -9.43 -10.49
C PRO A 185 9.26 -8.94 -11.70
N GLU A 186 10.08 -9.79 -12.35
CA GLU A 186 10.79 -9.47 -13.58
C GLU A 186 9.77 -9.21 -14.71
N ARG A 187 8.84 -10.12 -14.91
CA ARG A 187 7.75 -9.95 -15.87
C ARG A 187 6.87 -8.74 -15.56
N TYR A 188 6.70 -8.43 -14.27
CA TYR A 188 5.97 -7.23 -13.85
C TYR A 188 6.70 -5.95 -14.30
N VAL A 189 8.02 -5.86 -14.12
CA VAL A 189 8.85 -4.74 -14.58
C VAL A 189 8.76 -4.57 -16.09
N GLU A 190 8.91 -5.66 -16.85
CA GLU A 190 8.79 -5.65 -18.31
C GLU A 190 7.44 -5.08 -18.77
N LYS A 191 6.34 -5.54 -18.15
CA LYS A 191 4.99 -5.06 -18.44
C LYS A 191 4.85 -3.56 -18.18
N VAL A 192 5.35 -3.06 -17.06
CA VAL A 192 5.28 -1.63 -16.73
C VAL A 192 6.11 -0.79 -17.70
N ASN A 193 7.31 -1.25 -18.05
CA ASN A 193 8.16 -0.57 -19.04
C ASN A 193 7.48 -0.47 -20.42
N GLN A 194 6.73 -1.52 -20.83
CA GLN A 194 5.95 -1.48 -22.07
C GLN A 194 4.82 -0.45 -22.02
N MET A 195 4.13 -0.31 -20.87
CA MET A 195 3.10 0.72 -20.68
C MET A 195 3.67 2.13 -20.82
N GLY A 196 4.86 2.40 -20.25
CA GLY A 196 5.51 3.70 -20.34
C GLY A 196 5.87 4.10 -21.78
N LYS A 197 6.26 3.16 -22.62
CA LYS A 197 6.55 3.42 -24.04
C LYS A 197 5.30 3.79 -24.85
N GLY A 198 4.13 3.24 -24.50
CA GLY A 198 2.87 3.53 -25.17
C GLY A 198 2.23 4.88 -24.82
N VAL A 199 2.69 5.54 -23.77
CA VAL A 199 2.19 6.86 -23.34
C VAL A 199 3.00 8.02 -23.94
N LEU A 200 4.22 7.75 -24.38
CA LEU A 200 5.17 8.73 -24.94
C LEU A 200 5.17 8.76 -26.50
N GLY A 201 4.37 7.95 -27.15
CA GLY A 201 4.13 7.92 -28.59
C GLY A 201 2.69 8.32 -28.92
#